data_66d8771b0012c140b4ec00ed2ff0f441
#
_entry.id   66d8771b0012c140b4ec00ed2ff0f441
#
_cell.length_a   1.000
_cell.length_b   1.000
_cell.length_c   1.000
_cell.angle_alpha   90.00
_cell.angle_beta   90.00
_cell.angle_gamma   90.00
#
_symmetry.space_group_name_H-M   'P 1'
#
loop_
_entity.id
_entity.type
_entity.pdbx_description
1 polymer ?
#
loop_
_entity_poly.entity_id
_entity_poly.type
_entity_poly.pdbx_seq_one_letter_code
_entity_poly.pdbx_strand_id
1 'polypeptide(L)'
;MASVSLQHIYKVYQGGVTAVSDFCLDIQDKEFIVLVGPSGCGKSTTLRMVAGLEEISDGELYIGDKLVNDVAPKDRDIAMVFQNYALYPHMTVYDNMAFGLKLRKTPKDEIKRRVEEAAKILDIAHLLNRKPKALSGGQRQRVALGRAIVREPKVFLFDEPLSNLDAKLRVAMRTEITKLHQRLQTTFIYVTHDQTEAMTMASRIVVMKDGFVQQVDTPQNLYDYPANLFVAGFIGSPQMNFFTVKLEKEGNEVVAKFGDNKVVIPPSKLSKFADESYIGKEVYMGIRPENIHDEDVFVETAANAAIECNVEVTELMGSETYLYLSTSGKDENIIARVNPRTTSRAGQKVKVAFDVNHLHFFDKETEVTLLTR
;
A
#
# COMPACT_ATOMS: atom_id res chain seq x y z
N MET A 1 -18.76 14.11 11.28
CA MET A 1 -17.73 13.18 10.85
C MET A 1 -16.46 13.63 11.54
N ALA A 2 -15.37 12.89 11.52
CA ALA A 2 -14.27 13.27 12.39
C ALA A 2 -12.91 13.01 11.73
N SER A 3 -11.98 13.95 11.95
CA SER A 3 -10.54 13.73 11.79
C SER A 3 -10.03 12.74 12.82
N VAL A 4 -8.87 12.14 12.58
CA VAL A 4 -8.16 11.32 13.55
C VAL A 4 -6.71 11.80 13.61
N SER A 5 -6.23 12.12 14.82
CA SER A 5 -4.84 12.55 15.03
C SER A 5 -4.15 11.58 15.97
N LEU A 6 -3.05 11.01 15.50
CA LEU A 6 -2.14 10.17 16.27
C LEU A 6 -0.87 10.98 16.50
N GLN A 7 -0.54 11.25 17.76
CA GLN A 7 0.59 12.11 18.15
C GLN A 7 1.55 11.32 19.01
N HIS A 8 2.73 11.03 18.45
CA HIS A 8 3.81 10.31 19.11
C HIS A 8 3.35 8.99 19.75
N ILE A 9 2.54 8.20 19.01
CA ILE A 9 1.99 6.94 19.50
C ILE A 9 3.07 5.86 19.58
N TYR A 10 3.15 5.24 20.76
CA TYR A 10 3.99 4.07 21.02
C TYR A 10 3.16 2.89 21.48
N LYS A 11 3.57 1.70 21.09
CA LYS A 11 3.11 0.43 21.66
C LYS A 11 4.28 -0.45 22.01
N VAL A 12 4.42 -0.68 23.31
CA VAL A 12 5.39 -1.61 23.88
C VAL A 12 4.64 -2.73 24.60
N TYR A 13 4.87 -3.96 24.19
CA TYR A 13 4.27 -5.15 24.84
C TYR A 13 5.07 -5.60 26.05
N GLN A 14 4.44 -6.41 26.89
CA GLN A 14 5.14 -7.10 27.99
C GLN A 14 6.33 -7.89 27.43
N GLY A 15 7.51 -7.71 28.03
CA GLY A 15 8.77 -8.26 27.49
C GLY A 15 9.61 -7.30 26.65
N GLY A 16 9.20 -6.02 26.52
CA GLY A 16 9.99 -4.97 25.89
C GLY A 16 9.92 -4.95 24.35
N VAL A 17 9.02 -5.72 23.74
CA VAL A 17 8.83 -5.71 22.29
C VAL A 17 8.08 -4.46 21.87
N THR A 18 8.74 -3.56 21.15
CA THR A 18 8.12 -2.36 20.60
C THR A 18 7.49 -2.68 19.24
N ALA A 19 6.16 -2.60 19.17
CA ALA A 19 5.40 -2.89 17.95
C ALA A 19 5.08 -1.64 17.13
N VAL A 20 5.04 -0.47 17.78
CA VAL A 20 4.83 0.84 17.12
C VAL A 20 5.69 1.86 17.86
N SER A 21 6.44 2.66 17.10
CA SER A 21 7.38 3.65 17.60
C SER A 21 7.11 4.99 16.94
N ASP A 22 6.91 6.02 17.76
CA ASP A 22 6.76 7.43 17.34
C ASP A 22 5.82 7.62 16.15
N PHE A 23 4.65 6.97 16.18
CA PHE A 23 3.71 7.04 15.08
C PHE A 23 2.93 8.36 15.13
N CYS A 24 3.23 9.23 14.17
CA CYS A 24 2.56 10.51 14.00
C CYS A 24 1.78 10.54 12.69
N LEU A 25 0.48 10.83 12.74
CA LEU A 25 -0.37 10.93 11.57
C LEU A 25 -1.62 11.76 11.83
N ASP A 26 -1.83 12.80 11.02
CA ASP A 26 -3.08 13.54 10.97
C ASP A 26 -3.92 13.08 9.78
N ILE A 27 -5.08 12.51 10.07
CA ILE A 27 -6.06 12.04 9.10
C ILE A 27 -7.20 13.07 9.05
N GLN A 28 -7.43 13.62 7.87
CA GLN A 28 -8.49 14.61 7.68
C GLN A 28 -9.88 13.96 7.68
N ASP A 29 -10.90 14.76 7.98
CA ASP A 29 -12.29 14.29 7.84
C ASP A 29 -12.56 13.82 6.41
N LYS A 30 -13.23 12.68 6.26
CA LYS A 30 -13.57 12.02 4.98
C LYS A 30 -12.38 11.46 4.20
N GLU A 31 -11.21 11.38 4.79
CA GLU A 31 -10.04 10.81 4.14
C GLU A 31 -10.08 9.27 4.16
N PHE A 32 -9.54 8.64 3.12
CA PHE A 32 -9.32 7.19 3.05
C PHE A 32 -7.83 6.90 3.21
N ILE A 33 -7.42 6.56 4.42
CA ILE A 33 -6.03 6.19 4.75
C ILE A 33 -5.87 4.68 4.67
N VAL A 34 -4.79 4.23 4.04
CA VAL A 34 -4.39 2.82 4.01
C VAL A 34 -3.02 2.64 4.65
N LEU A 35 -2.92 1.75 5.64
CA LEU A 35 -1.65 1.35 6.24
C LEU A 35 -1.16 0.07 5.54
N VAL A 36 0.07 0.11 5.02
CA VAL A 36 0.72 -1.02 4.35
C VAL A 36 2.11 -1.27 4.92
N GLY A 37 2.62 -2.47 4.71
CA GLY A 37 3.96 -2.88 5.13
C GLY A 37 4.04 -4.40 5.32
N PRO A 38 5.22 -4.94 5.62
CA PRO A 38 5.45 -6.35 5.89
C PRO A 38 4.63 -6.87 7.06
N SER A 39 4.50 -8.18 7.16
CA SER A 39 3.86 -8.81 8.33
C SER A 39 4.62 -8.45 9.62
N GLY A 40 3.88 -8.11 10.68
CA GLY A 40 4.48 -7.75 11.95
C GLY A 40 4.97 -6.31 12.11
N CYS A 41 4.86 -5.44 11.09
CA CYS A 41 5.34 -4.05 11.17
C CYS A 41 4.44 -3.08 11.96
N GLY A 42 3.40 -3.57 12.68
CA GLY A 42 2.59 -2.74 13.58
C GLY A 42 1.24 -2.25 13.03
N LYS A 43 0.86 -2.50 11.78
CA LYS A 43 -0.39 -2.01 11.14
C LYS A 43 -1.66 -2.33 11.94
N SER A 44 -1.93 -3.62 12.17
CA SER A 44 -3.12 -4.06 12.92
C SER A 44 -3.06 -3.61 14.38
N THR A 45 -1.86 -3.51 14.96
CA THR A 45 -1.67 -2.95 16.30
C THR A 45 -2.11 -1.49 16.35
N THR A 46 -1.66 -0.67 15.38
CA THR A 46 -2.06 0.74 15.25
C THR A 46 -3.57 0.85 15.06
N LEU A 47 -4.16 0.05 14.16
CA LEU A 47 -5.61 0.06 13.97
C LEU A 47 -6.39 -0.31 15.24
N ARG A 48 -5.90 -1.31 16.00
CA ARG A 48 -6.52 -1.74 17.26
C ARG A 48 -6.38 -0.70 18.36
N MET A 49 -5.29 0.06 18.40
CA MET A 49 -5.15 1.22 19.30
C MET A 49 -6.19 2.30 18.97
N VAL A 50 -6.41 2.61 17.69
CA VAL A 50 -7.49 3.53 17.28
C VAL A 50 -8.86 2.99 17.70
N ALA A 51 -9.07 1.68 17.59
CA ALA A 51 -10.30 1.03 18.02
C ALA A 51 -10.50 0.98 19.54
N GLY A 52 -9.44 1.19 20.34
CA GLY A 52 -9.43 0.99 21.80
C GLY A 52 -9.45 -0.48 22.20
N LEU A 53 -9.08 -1.38 21.27
CA LEU A 53 -8.93 -2.81 21.51
C LEU A 53 -7.51 -3.16 21.97
N GLU A 54 -6.59 -2.23 21.87
CA GLU A 54 -5.22 -2.29 22.32
C GLU A 54 -4.88 -0.99 23.05
N GLU A 55 -4.20 -1.09 24.18
CA GLU A 55 -3.79 0.08 24.96
C GLU A 55 -2.60 0.78 24.29
N ILE A 56 -2.62 2.10 24.30
CA ILE A 56 -1.52 2.97 23.89
C ILE A 56 -0.53 3.02 25.05
N SER A 57 0.76 2.77 24.79
CA SER A 57 1.80 2.82 25.83
C SER A 57 2.26 4.25 26.12
N ASP A 58 2.33 5.09 25.07
CA ASP A 58 2.66 6.53 25.18
C ASP A 58 2.11 7.28 23.95
N GLY A 59 1.95 8.60 24.07
CA GLY A 59 1.39 9.47 23.04
C GLY A 59 -0.11 9.70 23.21
N GLU A 60 -0.69 10.47 22.30
CA GLU A 60 -2.09 10.92 22.37
C GLU A 60 -2.85 10.60 21.10
N LEU A 61 -4.06 10.06 21.24
CA LEU A 61 -4.97 9.75 20.14
C LEU A 61 -6.24 10.58 20.26
N TYR A 62 -6.53 11.33 19.20
CA TYR A 62 -7.76 12.12 19.10
C TYR A 62 -8.68 11.60 17.99
N ILE A 63 -9.99 11.61 18.25
CA ILE A 63 -11.06 11.42 17.24
C ILE A 63 -11.93 12.67 17.26
N GLY A 64 -11.84 13.48 16.21
CA GLY A 64 -12.27 14.88 16.26
C GLY A 64 -11.47 15.63 17.32
N ASP A 65 -12.15 16.41 18.16
CA ASP A 65 -11.51 17.20 19.24
C ASP A 65 -11.37 16.41 20.55
N LYS A 66 -11.70 15.11 20.57
CA LYS A 66 -11.75 14.30 21.78
C LYS A 66 -10.52 13.41 21.92
N LEU A 67 -9.75 13.57 23.00
CA LEU A 67 -8.74 12.61 23.43
C LEU A 67 -9.42 11.28 23.83
N VAL A 68 -9.00 10.16 23.23
CA VAL A 68 -9.67 8.87 23.36
C VAL A 68 -8.82 7.75 23.96
N ASN A 69 -7.62 8.04 24.47
CA ASN A 69 -6.72 7.04 25.05
C ASN A 69 -7.48 6.12 26.01
N ASP A 70 -8.19 6.68 26.99
CA ASP A 70 -8.91 5.97 28.04
C ASP A 70 -10.39 5.74 27.73
N VAL A 71 -10.84 6.05 26.51
CA VAL A 71 -12.24 5.87 26.10
C VAL A 71 -12.46 4.44 25.64
N ALA A 72 -13.43 3.76 26.24
CA ALA A 72 -13.78 2.39 25.85
C ALA A 72 -14.22 2.29 24.37
N PRO A 73 -13.95 1.17 23.68
CA PRO A 73 -14.25 1.00 22.23
C PRO A 73 -15.69 1.34 21.84
N LYS A 74 -16.66 0.99 22.69
CA LYS A 74 -18.10 1.25 22.45
C LYS A 74 -18.46 2.73 22.40
N ASP A 75 -17.64 3.60 23.03
CA ASP A 75 -17.89 5.03 23.23
C ASP A 75 -17.00 5.92 22.32
N ARG A 76 -16.21 5.31 21.40
CA ARG A 76 -15.34 6.02 20.44
C ARG A 76 -16.04 6.43 19.13
N ASP A 77 -17.32 6.09 18.95
CA ASP A 77 -18.08 6.32 17.69
C ASP A 77 -17.39 5.77 16.43
N ILE A 78 -16.77 4.62 16.56
CA ILE A 78 -16.12 3.89 15.47
C ILE A 78 -16.88 2.61 15.12
N ALA A 79 -16.64 2.09 13.91
CA ALA A 79 -17.02 0.73 13.54
C ALA A 79 -15.83 0.00 12.93
N MET A 80 -15.62 -1.26 13.33
CA MET A 80 -14.51 -2.07 12.84
C MET A 80 -15.03 -3.30 12.08
N VAL A 81 -14.43 -3.55 10.93
CA VAL A 81 -14.61 -4.75 10.10
C VAL A 81 -13.35 -5.59 10.23
N PHE A 82 -13.50 -6.81 10.73
CA PHE A 82 -12.40 -7.73 10.98
C PHE A 82 -12.14 -8.64 9.78
N GLN A 83 -10.95 -9.16 9.67
CA GLN A 83 -10.51 -10.11 8.65
C GLN A 83 -11.41 -11.35 8.51
N ASN A 84 -11.94 -11.87 9.63
CA ASN A 84 -12.82 -13.04 9.67
C ASN A 84 -14.30 -12.68 9.66
N TYR A 85 -14.63 -11.40 9.36
CA TYR A 85 -16.00 -10.82 9.37
C TYR A 85 -16.69 -10.85 10.74
N ALA A 86 -16.32 -11.72 11.65
CA ALA A 86 -16.87 -11.88 13.01
C ALA A 86 -18.40 -11.84 13.06
N LEU A 87 -19.09 -12.54 12.12
CA LEU A 87 -20.54 -12.64 12.09
C LEU A 87 -21.02 -13.64 13.13
N TYR A 88 -22.16 -13.36 13.78
CA TYR A 88 -22.84 -14.27 14.69
C TYR A 88 -23.53 -15.39 13.91
N PRO A 89 -23.06 -16.67 13.97
CA PRO A 89 -23.50 -17.71 13.05
C PRO A 89 -24.96 -18.17 13.28
N HIS A 90 -25.47 -17.97 14.49
CA HIS A 90 -26.83 -18.34 14.89
C HIS A 90 -27.88 -17.29 14.51
N MET A 91 -27.46 -16.06 14.25
CA MET A 91 -28.31 -14.93 13.88
C MET A 91 -28.57 -14.86 12.36
N THR A 92 -29.70 -14.29 11.96
CA THR A 92 -29.94 -13.92 10.56
C THR A 92 -29.04 -12.76 10.12
N VAL A 93 -29.02 -12.45 8.82
CA VAL A 93 -28.35 -11.24 8.30
C VAL A 93 -28.95 -9.99 8.95
N TYR A 94 -30.29 -9.90 9.00
CA TYR A 94 -30.97 -8.81 9.68
C TYR A 94 -30.52 -8.65 11.13
N ASP A 95 -30.52 -9.74 11.89
CA ASP A 95 -30.14 -9.71 13.31
C ASP A 95 -28.66 -9.37 13.52
N ASN A 96 -27.75 -9.85 12.64
CA ASN A 96 -26.36 -9.46 12.65
C ASN A 96 -26.19 -7.94 12.48
N MET A 97 -26.90 -7.35 11.51
CA MET A 97 -26.85 -5.92 11.25
C MET A 97 -27.48 -5.12 12.41
N ALA A 98 -28.63 -5.57 12.91
CA ALA A 98 -29.40 -4.90 13.97
C ALA A 98 -28.75 -5.00 15.35
N PHE A 99 -27.83 -5.93 15.59
CA PHE A 99 -27.33 -6.29 16.93
C PHE A 99 -26.79 -5.09 17.71
N GLY A 100 -25.92 -4.30 17.12
CA GLY A 100 -25.34 -3.12 17.79
C GLY A 100 -26.37 -2.05 18.15
N LEU A 101 -27.39 -1.87 17.30
CA LEU A 101 -28.51 -0.94 17.56
C LEU A 101 -29.41 -1.44 18.67
N LYS A 102 -29.69 -2.77 18.72
CA LYS A 102 -30.46 -3.39 19.81
C LYS A 102 -29.77 -3.19 21.17
N LEU A 103 -28.45 -3.35 21.23
CA LEU A 103 -27.67 -3.11 22.46
C LEU A 103 -27.72 -1.63 22.92
N ARG A 104 -27.81 -0.69 21.99
CA ARG A 104 -27.98 0.74 22.25
C ARG A 104 -29.43 1.12 22.59
N LYS A 105 -30.36 0.14 22.64
CA LYS A 105 -31.78 0.35 22.88
C LYS A 105 -32.46 1.27 21.88
N THR A 106 -31.97 1.30 20.62
CA THR A 106 -32.57 2.06 19.53
C THR A 106 -34.01 1.59 19.28
N PRO A 107 -34.98 2.48 18.97
CA PRO A 107 -36.36 2.11 18.64
C PRO A 107 -36.44 1.12 17.47
N LYS A 108 -37.39 0.18 17.54
CA LYS A 108 -37.54 -0.90 16.54
C LYS A 108 -37.74 -0.39 15.11
N ASP A 109 -38.51 0.66 14.93
CA ASP A 109 -38.78 1.25 13.61
C ASP A 109 -37.50 1.88 13.02
N GLU A 110 -36.71 2.52 13.85
CA GLU A 110 -35.43 3.09 13.43
C GLU A 110 -34.40 1.99 13.10
N ILE A 111 -34.35 0.91 13.86
CA ILE A 111 -33.51 -0.27 13.54
C ILE A 111 -33.91 -0.82 12.16
N LYS A 112 -35.23 -1.00 11.92
CA LYS A 112 -35.72 -1.52 10.65
C LYS A 112 -35.31 -0.61 9.50
N ARG A 113 -35.56 0.69 9.62
CA ARG A 113 -35.19 1.70 8.61
C ARG A 113 -33.69 1.62 8.26
N ARG A 114 -32.79 1.71 9.26
CA ARG A 114 -31.34 1.69 9.05
C ARG A 114 -30.84 0.38 8.46
N VAL A 115 -31.37 -0.76 8.90
CA VAL A 115 -30.98 -2.07 8.35
C VAL A 115 -31.43 -2.19 6.88
N GLU A 116 -32.65 -1.78 6.54
CA GLU A 116 -33.15 -1.84 5.17
C GLU A 116 -32.38 -0.89 4.24
N GLU A 117 -32.05 0.32 4.70
CA GLU A 117 -31.22 1.27 3.95
C GLU A 117 -29.81 0.73 3.70
N ALA A 118 -29.13 0.23 4.74
CA ALA A 118 -27.80 -0.36 4.60
C ALA A 118 -27.83 -1.62 3.71
N ALA A 119 -28.87 -2.43 3.81
CA ALA A 119 -29.04 -3.62 2.97
C ALA A 119 -29.24 -3.27 1.49
N LYS A 120 -29.93 -2.16 1.18
CA LYS A 120 -30.07 -1.62 -0.18
C LYS A 120 -28.73 -1.10 -0.72
N ILE A 121 -27.99 -0.35 0.11
CA ILE A 121 -26.65 0.17 -0.24
C ILE A 121 -25.73 -0.96 -0.70
N LEU A 122 -25.78 -2.10 -0.01
CA LEU A 122 -24.91 -3.25 -0.19
C LEU A 122 -25.48 -4.35 -1.11
N ASP A 123 -26.68 -4.13 -1.67
CA ASP A 123 -27.38 -5.13 -2.51
C ASP A 123 -27.54 -6.50 -1.82
N ILE A 124 -27.91 -6.49 -0.53
CA ILE A 124 -28.16 -7.69 0.28
C ILE A 124 -29.57 -7.76 0.88
N ALA A 125 -30.49 -6.91 0.45
CA ALA A 125 -31.86 -6.89 0.97
C ALA A 125 -32.57 -8.26 0.86
N HIS A 126 -32.31 -8.99 -0.24
CA HIS A 126 -32.86 -10.34 -0.49
C HIS A 126 -32.25 -11.43 0.41
N LEU A 127 -31.21 -11.12 1.19
CA LEU A 127 -30.51 -12.04 2.08
C LEU A 127 -30.86 -11.86 3.56
N LEU A 128 -31.65 -10.84 3.93
CA LEU A 128 -31.89 -10.44 5.31
C LEU A 128 -32.36 -11.59 6.23
N ASN A 129 -33.11 -12.53 5.70
CA ASN A 129 -33.66 -13.68 6.45
C ASN A 129 -32.69 -14.90 6.46
N ARG A 130 -31.58 -14.85 5.75
CA ARG A 130 -30.61 -15.96 5.71
C ARG A 130 -29.65 -15.91 6.91
N LYS A 131 -29.03 -17.07 7.20
CA LYS A 131 -27.94 -17.16 8.18
C LYS A 131 -26.58 -17.17 7.49
N PRO A 132 -25.48 -16.78 8.17
CA PRO A 132 -24.15 -16.68 7.59
C PRO A 132 -23.65 -17.95 6.87
N LYS A 133 -24.04 -19.14 7.34
CA LYS A 133 -23.66 -20.42 6.71
C LYS A 133 -24.19 -20.59 5.27
N ALA A 134 -25.28 -19.89 4.94
CA ALA A 134 -25.93 -19.93 3.62
C ALA A 134 -25.46 -18.82 2.68
N LEU A 135 -24.34 -18.14 3.01
CA LEU A 135 -23.81 -17.01 2.27
C LEU A 135 -22.44 -17.34 1.67
N SER A 136 -22.17 -16.77 0.49
CA SER A 136 -20.82 -16.74 -0.09
C SER A 136 -19.86 -15.85 0.73
N GLY A 137 -18.55 -15.94 0.46
CA GLY A 137 -17.54 -15.07 1.11
C GLY A 137 -17.86 -13.59 0.98
N GLY A 138 -18.11 -13.12 -0.25
CA GLY A 138 -18.46 -11.71 -0.49
C GLY A 138 -19.78 -11.29 0.13
N GLN A 139 -20.79 -12.19 0.19
CA GLN A 139 -22.04 -11.89 0.88
C GLN A 139 -21.81 -11.74 2.39
N ARG A 140 -20.99 -12.60 3.01
CA ARG A 140 -20.62 -12.47 4.42
C ARG A 140 -19.92 -11.14 4.69
N GLN A 141 -19.02 -10.74 3.80
CA GLN A 141 -18.32 -9.45 3.91
C GLN A 141 -19.29 -8.28 3.81
N ARG A 142 -20.21 -8.27 2.83
CA ARG A 142 -21.26 -7.23 2.73
C ARG A 142 -22.12 -7.16 3.99
N VAL A 143 -22.42 -8.29 4.63
CA VAL A 143 -23.13 -8.30 5.93
C VAL A 143 -22.30 -7.67 7.03
N ALA A 144 -20.97 -7.92 7.08
CA ALA A 144 -20.09 -7.30 8.05
C ALA A 144 -19.99 -5.76 7.84
N LEU A 145 -19.92 -5.32 6.58
CA LEU A 145 -20.02 -3.89 6.22
C LEU A 145 -21.36 -3.31 6.65
N GLY A 146 -22.47 -4.00 6.40
CA GLY A 146 -23.81 -3.58 6.81
C GLY A 146 -23.93 -3.40 8.32
N ARG A 147 -23.37 -4.32 9.11
CA ARG A 147 -23.31 -4.22 10.57
C ARG A 147 -22.53 -2.98 11.03
N ALA A 148 -21.52 -2.54 10.27
CA ALA A 148 -20.77 -1.34 10.55
C ALA A 148 -21.55 -0.07 10.16
N ILE A 149 -22.14 -0.05 8.96
CA ILE A 149 -22.86 1.10 8.38
C ILE A 149 -24.08 1.51 9.22
N VAL A 150 -24.89 0.55 9.68
CA VAL A 150 -26.12 0.85 10.46
C VAL A 150 -25.87 1.65 11.73
N ARG A 151 -24.61 1.67 12.22
CA ARG A 151 -24.22 2.41 13.42
C ARG A 151 -23.92 3.88 13.13
N GLU A 152 -23.77 4.27 11.86
CA GLU A 152 -23.40 5.62 11.41
C GLU A 152 -22.15 6.13 12.15
N PRO A 153 -21.03 5.38 12.09
CA PRO A 153 -19.84 5.73 12.86
C PRO A 153 -19.17 6.97 12.27
N LYS A 154 -18.39 7.68 13.09
CA LYS A 154 -17.55 8.79 12.63
C LYS A 154 -16.31 8.33 11.86
N VAL A 155 -15.80 7.13 12.19
CA VAL A 155 -14.62 6.52 11.56
C VAL A 155 -14.87 5.03 11.33
N PHE A 156 -14.55 4.55 10.13
CA PHE A 156 -14.53 3.13 9.79
C PHE A 156 -13.12 2.58 9.86
N LEU A 157 -12.96 1.44 10.50
CA LEU A 157 -11.71 0.71 10.64
C LEU A 157 -11.81 -0.63 9.92
N PHE A 158 -10.83 -0.98 9.09
CA PHE A 158 -10.79 -2.22 8.33
C PHE A 158 -9.48 -2.97 8.59
N ASP A 159 -9.55 -4.14 9.23
CA ASP A 159 -8.40 -5.00 9.50
C ASP A 159 -8.37 -6.14 8.46
N GLU A 160 -7.63 -5.94 7.37
CA GLU A 160 -7.45 -6.87 6.24
C GLU A 160 -8.76 -7.51 5.73
N PRO A 161 -9.80 -6.75 5.42
CA PRO A 161 -11.14 -7.31 5.17
C PRO A 161 -11.24 -8.15 3.90
N LEU A 162 -10.30 -8.03 2.94
CA LEU A 162 -10.33 -8.72 1.66
C LEU A 162 -9.38 -9.94 1.57
N SER A 163 -8.55 -10.18 2.58
CA SER A 163 -7.50 -11.20 2.55
C SER A 163 -8.03 -12.64 2.33
N ASN A 164 -9.24 -12.93 2.80
CA ASN A 164 -9.86 -14.26 2.71
C ASN A 164 -10.73 -14.46 1.46
N LEU A 165 -10.63 -13.56 0.45
CA LEU A 165 -11.40 -13.64 -0.79
C LEU A 165 -10.52 -14.12 -1.96
N ASP A 166 -11.17 -14.81 -2.92
CA ASP A 166 -10.55 -15.09 -4.21
C ASP A 166 -10.28 -13.81 -5.01
N ALA A 167 -9.38 -13.89 -6.01
CA ALA A 167 -8.92 -12.73 -6.78
C ALA A 167 -10.06 -11.96 -7.46
N LYS A 168 -11.02 -12.67 -8.07
CA LYS A 168 -12.16 -12.05 -8.77
C LYS A 168 -13.06 -11.28 -7.81
N LEU A 169 -13.37 -11.90 -6.68
CA LEU A 169 -14.22 -11.31 -5.65
C LEU A 169 -13.51 -10.13 -4.96
N ARG A 170 -12.20 -10.23 -4.74
CA ARG A 170 -11.38 -9.14 -4.18
C ARG A 170 -11.46 -7.88 -5.04
N VAL A 171 -11.32 -8.00 -6.37
CA VAL A 171 -11.47 -6.87 -7.30
C VAL A 171 -12.86 -6.23 -7.19
N ALA A 172 -13.93 -7.04 -7.19
CA ALA A 172 -15.29 -6.54 -7.06
C ALA A 172 -15.50 -5.80 -5.72
N MET A 173 -14.99 -6.36 -4.61
CA MET A 173 -15.15 -5.80 -3.28
C MET A 173 -14.33 -4.53 -3.05
N ARG A 174 -13.15 -4.39 -3.67
CA ARG A 174 -12.40 -3.11 -3.68
C ARG A 174 -13.26 -1.99 -4.26
N THR A 175 -13.84 -2.24 -5.43
CA THR A 175 -14.73 -1.27 -6.08
C THR A 175 -15.93 -0.91 -5.19
N GLU A 176 -16.53 -1.89 -4.51
CA GLU A 176 -17.66 -1.65 -3.59
C GLU A 176 -17.25 -0.81 -2.37
N ILE A 177 -16.09 -1.07 -1.77
CA ILE A 177 -15.59 -0.28 -0.63
C ILE A 177 -15.28 1.15 -1.06
N THR A 178 -14.68 1.35 -2.24
CA THR A 178 -14.42 2.69 -2.79
C THR A 178 -15.72 3.47 -3.02
N LYS A 179 -16.73 2.84 -3.64
CA LYS A 179 -18.07 3.44 -3.82
C LYS A 179 -18.75 3.74 -2.48
N LEU A 180 -18.58 2.84 -1.51
CA LEU A 180 -19.11 3.03 -0.17
C LEU A 180 -18.50 4.27 0.50
N HIS A 181 -17.18 4.43 0.45
CA HIS A 181 -16.49 5.62 0.95
C HIS A 181 -17.02 6.90 0.29
N GLN A 182 -17.11 6.92 -1.05
CA GLN A 182 -17.65 8.05 -1.80
C GLN A 182 -19.09 8.42 -1.40
N ARG A 183 -19.93 7.41 -1.08
CA ARG A 183 -21.32 7.61 -0.67
C ARG A 183 -21.46 8.06 0.77
N LEU A 184 -20.70 7.46 1.68
CA LEU A 184 -20.79 7.73 3.11
C LEU A 184 -20.09 9.03 3.51
N GLN A 185 -19.08 9.45 2.75
CA GLN A 185 -18.28 10.64 3.06
C GLN A 185 -17.79 10.63 4.52
N THR A 186 -17.22 9.52 4.95
CA THR A 186 -16.76 9.26 6.33
C THR A 186 -15.30 8.85 6.29
N THR A 187 -14.54 9.13 7.34
CA THR A 187 -13.12 8.77 7.45
C THR A 187 -12.93 7.27 7.53
N PHE A 188 -12.09 6.72 6.64
CA PHE A 188 -11.73 5.30 6.58
C PHE A 188 -10.26 5.09 6.92
N ILE A 189 -9.98 4.13 7.80
CA ILE A 189 -8.61 3.64 8.07
C ILE A 189 -8.60 2.15 7.74
N TYR A 190 -7.76 1.76 6.80
CA TYR A 190 -7.74 0.44 6.21
C TYR A 190 -6.35 -0.18 6.33
N VAL A 191 -6.27 -1.40 6.79
CA VAL A 191 -5.02 -2.18 6.86
C VAL A 191 -5.03 -3.24 5.78
N THR A 192 -3.95 -3.36 5.05
CA THR A 192 -3.73 -4.44 4.08
C THR A 192 -2.23 -4.75 3.91
N HIS A 193 -1.94 -5.93 3.39
CA HIS A 193 -0.62 -6.29 2.87
C HIS A 193 -0.60 -6.29 1.32
N ASP A 194 -1.76 -6.07 0.67
CA ASP A 194 -1.90 -6.00 -0.79
C ASP A 194 -1.69 -4.56 -1.28
N GLN A 195 -0.60 -4.35 -2.02
CA GLN A 195 -0.25 -3.04 -2.57
C GLN A 195 -1.29 -2.54 -3.57
N THR A 196 -1.93 -3.45 -4.33
CA THR A 196 -2.95 -3.08 -5.30
C THR A 196 -4.18 -2.50 -4.62
N GLU A 197 -4.56 -3.03 -3.44
CA GLU A 197 -5.63 -2.45 -2.62
C GLU A 197 -5.27 -1.03 -2.20
N ALA A 198 -4.06 -0.84 -1.66
CA ALA A 198 -3.59 0.47 -1.22
C ALA A 198 -3.54 1.49 -2.37
N MET A 199 -2.88 1.13 -3.48
CA MET A 199 -2.71 2.02 -4.63
C MET A 199 -4.04 2.43 -5.30
N THR A 200 -5.07 1.58 -5.22
CA THR A 200 -6.35 1.81 -5.92
C THR A 200 -7.43 2.46 -5.08
N MET A 201 -7.37 2.37 -3.75
CA MET A 201 -8.43 2.85 -2.86
C MET A 201 -8.04 4.06 -2.02
N ALA A 202 -6.76 4.22 -1.70
CA ALA A 202 -6.31 5.22 -0.74
C ALA A 202 -6.32 6.65 -1.29
N SER A 203 -6.67 7.62 -0.45
CA SER A 203 -6.30 9.03 -0.64
C SER A 203 -4.82 9.25 -0.33
N ARG A 204 -4.35 8.72 0.81
CA ARG A 204 -2.94 8.60 1.20
C ARG A 204 -2.66 7.19 1.74
N ILE A 205 -1.43 6.76 1.55
CA ILE A 205 -0.90 5.49 2.07
C ILE A 205 0.16 5.81 3.12
N VAL A 206 0.13 5.05 4.21
CA VAL A 206 1.17 5.02 5.24
C VAL A 206 1.98 3.74 5.04
N VAL A 207 3.22 3.87 4.63
CA VAL A 207 4.14 2.73 4.51
C VAL A 207 4.85 2.55 5.84
N MET A 208 4.76 1.35 6.41
CA MET A 208 5.34 1.00 7.72
C MET A 208 6.38 -0.11 7.58
N LYS A 209 7.46 -0.01 8.38
CA LYS A 209 8.49 -1.05 8.55
C LYS A 209 8.95 -1.06 10.00
N ASP A 210 8.98 -2.24 10.63
CA ASP A 210 9.54 -2.47 11.97
C ASP A 210 9.01 -1.51 13.06
N GLY A 211 7.71 -1.19 12.99
CA GLY A 211 7.04 -0.28 13.92
C GLY A 211 7.14 1.20 13.57
N PHE A 212 7.90 1.59 12.55
CA PHE A 212 8.09 2.98 12.13
C PHE A 212 7.35 3.31 10.84
N VAL A 213 6.89 4.56 10.75
CA VAL A 213 6.41 5.14 9.49
C VAL A 213 7.61 5.46 8.59
N GLN A 214 7.62 4.92 7.39
CA GLN A 214 8.67 5.17 6.40
C GLN A 214 8.33 6.34 5.49
N GLN A 215 7.07 6.43 5.05
CA GLN A 215 6.56 7.53 4.23
C GLN A 215 5.03 7.58 4.31
N VAL A 216 4.48 8.79 4.26
CA VAL A 216 3.04 9.04 4.11
C VAL A 216 2.84 9.95 2.91
N ASP A 217 2.16 9.46 1.88
CA ASP A 217 1.91 10.26 0.68
C ASP A 217 0.72 9.71 -0.12
N THR A 218 0.36 10.40 -1.21
CA THR A 218 -0.57 9.86 -2.20
C THR A 218 0.03 8.62 -2.88
N PRO A 219 -0.80 7.70 -3.41
CA PRO A 219 -0.31 6.53 -4.13
C PRO A 219 0.72 6.86 -5.22
N GLN A 220 0.44 7.87 -6.06
CA GLN A 220 1.33 8.28 -7.14
C GLN A 220 2.67 8.81 -6.62
N ASN A 221 2.66 9.63 -5.57
CA ASN A 221 3.90 10.19 -5.01
C ASN A 221 4.79 9.10 -4.37
N LEU A 222 4.19 8.10 -3.72
CA LEU A 222 4.95 6.96 -3.19
C LEU A 222 5.65 6.17 -4.28
N TYR A 223 5.01 6.08 -5.45
CA TYR A 223 5.54 5.39 -6.61
C TYR A 223 6.64 6.19 -7.30
N ASP A 224 6.42 7.49 -7.54
CA ASP A 224 7.32 8.35 -8.30
C ASP A 224 8.45 8.95 -7.45
N TYR A 225 8.22 9.15 -6.14
CA TYR A 225 9.14 9.85 -5.22
C TYR A 225 9.29 9.08 -3.90
N PRO A 226 9.78 7.83 -3.94
CA PRO A 226 10.02 7.06 -2.72
C PRO A 226 11.09 7.74 -1.85
N ALA A 227 10.81 7.87 -0.55
CA ALA A 227 11.70 8.56 0.39
C ALA A 227 12.98 7.76 0.70
N ASN A 228 12.92 6.44 0.57
CA ASN A 228 14.05 5.57 0.86
C ASN A 228 14.00 4.28 0.02
N LEU A 229 15.07 3.51 0.09
CA LEU A 229 15.26 2.25 -0.62
C LEU A 229 14.15 1.24 -0.30
N PHE A 230 13.72 1.18 0.97
CA PHE A 230 12.65 0.28 1.39
C PHE A 230 11.33 0.62 0.70
N VAL A 231 10.90 1.88 0.72
CA VAL A 231 9.64 2.31 0.05
C VAL A 231 9.71 2.05 -1.44
N ALA A 232 10.86 2.34 -2.08
CA ALA A 232 11.08 2.11 -3.51
C ALA A 232 10.94 0.63 -3.89
N GLY A 233 11.47 -0.27 -3.08
CA GLY A 233 11.39 -1.71 -3.30
C GLY A 233 10.04 -2.31 -2.87
N PHE A 234 9.41 -1.72 -1.84
CA PHE A 234 8.13 -2.21 -1.34
C PHE A 234 6.96 -1.82 -2.25
N ILE A 235 6.96 -0.60 -2.82
CA ILE A 235 5.89 -0.10 -3.69
C ILE A 235 6.18 -0.42 -5.16
N GLY A 236 5.33 -1.25 -5.75
CA GLY A 236 5.40 -1.71 -7.15
C GLY A 236 5.44 -3.23 -7.26
N SER A 237 4.84 -3.75 -8.35
CA SER A 237 4.83 -5.18 -8.67
C SER A 237 5.00 -5.34 -10.19
N PRO A 238 6.15 -5.91 -10.61
CA PRO A 238 7.30 -6.34 -9.83
C PRO A 238 8.02 -5.19 -9.10
N GLN A 239 8.89 -5.54 -8.15
CA GLN A 239 9.67 -4.57 -7.37
C GLN A 239 10.66 -3.79 -8.25
N MET A 240 11.10 -2.63 -7.80
CA MET A 240 12.19 -1.85 -8.41
C MET A 240 13.49 -2.66 -8.44
N ASN A 241 14.21 -2.60 -9.55
CA ASN A 241 15.55 -3.17 -9.63
C ASN A 241 16.55 -2.21 -9.00
N PHE A 242 17.44 -2.71 -8.13
CA PHE A 242 18.50 -1.94 -7.51
C PHE A 242 19.86 -2.39 -7.98
N PHE A 243 20.76 -1.44 -8.21
CA PHE A 243 22.15 -1.64 -8.59
C PHE A 243 23.06 -0.88 -7.63
N THR A 244 24.11 -1.51 -7.14
CA THR A 244 25.20 -0.77 -6.51
C THR A 244 26.06 -0.19 -7.62
N VAL A 245 26.09 1.14 -7.73
CA VAL A 245 26.82 1.85 -8.78
C VAL A 245 27.80 2.84 -8.20
N LYS A 246 28.92 3.06 -8.88
CA LYS A 246 29.82 4.15 -8.59
C LYS A 246 29.51 5.32 -9.52
N LEU A 247 29.26 6.50 -8.96
CA LEU A 247 29.08 7.72 -9.73
C LEU A 247 30.43 8.31 -10.09
N GLU A 248 30.75 8.42 -11.37
CA GLU A 248 32.02 8.98 -11.83
C GLU A 248 31.80 10.11 -12.85
N LYS A 249 32.70 11.10 -12.84
CA LYS A 249 32.71 12.16 -13.84
C LYS A 249 33.61 11.77 -14.99
N GLU A 250 33.01 11.67 -16.20
CA GLU A 250 33.74 11.44 -17.45
C GLU A 250 33.56 12.67 -18.35
N GLY A 251 34.61 13.52 -18.39
CA GLY A 251 34.54 14.80 -19.10
C GLY A 251 33.46 15.71 -18.53
N ASN A 252 32.43 16.01 -19.33
CA ASN A 252 31.28 16.83 -18.91
C ASN A 252 30.07 16.00 -18.45
N GLU A 253 30.14 14.68 -18.50
CA GLU A 253 29.07 13.77 -18.14
C GLU A 253 29.32 13.13 -16.79
N VAL A 254 28.25 12.77 -16.07
CA VAL A 254 28.29 11.90 -14.89
C VAL A 254 27.73 10.55 -15.30
N VAL A 255 28.44 9.51 -14.99
CA VAL A 255 28.10 8.13 -15.33
C VAL A 255 27.92 7.28 -14.07
N ALA A 256 26.95 6.38 -14.08
CA ALA A 256 26.78 5.33 -13.09
C ALA A 256 27.43 4.05 -13.63
N LYS A 257 28.49 3.56 -12.94
CA LYS A 257 29.23 2.35 -13.35
C LYS A 257 28.93 1.17 -12.44
N PHE A 258 28.70 0.00 -13.04
CA PHE A 258 28.53 -1.28 -12.34
C PHE A 258 29.00 -2.43 -13.25
N GLY A 259 29.84 -3.30 -12.75
CA GLY A 259 30.52 -4.33 -13.57
C GLY A 259 31.16 -3.70 -14.81
N ASP A 260 30.86 -4.26 -15.99
CA ASP A 260 31.31 -3.75 -17.28
C ASP A 260 30.36 -2.71 -17.90
N ASN A 261 29.28 -2.38 -17.19
CA ASN A 261 28.23 -1.49 -17.69
C ASN A 261 28.41 -0.05 -17.22
N LYS A 262 27.93 0.88 -18.04
CA LYS A 262 27.80 2.29 -17.66
C LYS A 262 26.52 2.89 -18.18
N VAL A 263 25.91 3.76 -17.39
CA VAL A 263 24.71 4.53 -17.71
C VAL A 263 25.01 6.01 -17.53
N VAL A 264 24.81 6.80 -18.57
CA VAL A 264 25.00 8.26 -18.49
C VAL A 264 23.77 8.89 -17.82
N ILE A 265 24.02 9.69 -16.78
CA ILE A 265 22.98 10.40 -16.04
C ILE A 265 22.73 11.74 -16.71
N PRO A 266 21.49 12.02 -17.17
CA PRO A 266 21.19 13.28 -17.87
C PRO A 266 21.29 14.48 -16.90
N PRO A 267 21.66 15.68 -17.41
CA PRO A 267 21.74 16.89 -16.60
C PRO A 267 20.44 17.23 -15.84
N SER A 268 19.28 16.94 -16.45
CA SER A 268 17.98 17.12 -15.84
C SER A 268 17.76 16.26 -14.59
N LYS A 269 18.41 15.10 -14.51
CA LYS A 269 18.39 14.24 -13.32
C LYS A 269 19.44 14.68 -12.31
N LEU A 270 20.64 15.08 -12.77
CA LEU A 270 21.71 15.59 -11.90
C LEU A 270 21.28 16.84 -11.13
N SER A 271 20.53 17.75 -11.78
CA SER A 271 20.02 18.95 -11.11
C SER A 271 19.07 18.68 -9.96
N LYS A 272 18.55 17.45 -9.84
CA LYS A 272 17.70 17.01 -8.73
C LYS A 272 18.46 16.37 -7.59
N PHE A 273 19.78 16.16 -7.70
CA PHE A 273 20.57 15.70 -6.56
C PHE A 273 20.62 16.80 -5.50
N ALA A 274 20.37 16.40 -4.26
CA ALA A 274 20.42 17.32 -3.11
C ALA A 274 21.83 17.86 -2.88
N ASP A 275 22.86 17.08 -3.25
CA ASP A 275 24.28 17.43 -3.08
C ASP A 275 25.13 16.73 -4.17
N GLU A 276 26.09 17.45 -4.74
CA GLU A 276 27.08 16.93 -5.70
C GLU A 276 28.16 16.06 -5.04
N SER A 277 28.23 16.02 -3.72
CA SER A 277 29.25 15.25 -2.96
C SER A 277 29.17 13.73 -3.18
N TYR A 278 28.12 13.24 -3.83
CA TYR A 278 27.96 11.83 -4.20
C TYR A 278 28.75 11.42 -5.45
N ILE A 279 29.26 12.38 -6.23
CA ILE A 279 30.17 12.08 -7.36
C ILE A 279 31.47 11.52 -6.80
N GLY A 280 31.84 10.34 -7.28
CA GLY A 280 33.01 9.59 -6.79
C GLY A 280 32.66 8.52 -5.75
N LYS A 281 31.40 8.50 -5.23
CA LYS A 281 30.96 7.53 -4.23
C LYS A 281 30.13 6.40 -4.84
N GLU A 282 29.99 5.32 -4.09
CA GLU A 282 29.03 4.26 -4.36
C GLU A 282 27.65 4.63 -3.79
N VAL A 283 26.61 4.42 -4.60
CA VAL A 283 25.20 4.65 -4.27
C VAL A 283 24.34 3.51 -4.79
N TYR A 284 23.10 3.40 -4.32
CA TYR A 284 22.11 2.55 -4.97
C TYR A 284 21.40 3.31 -6.08
N MET A 285 21.42 2.74 -7.29
CA MET A 285 20.62 3.19 -8.43
C MET A 285 19.41 2.27 -8.58
N GLY A 286 18.21 2.83 -8.59
CA GLY A 286 16.97 2.12 -8.77
C GLY A 286 16.33 2.40 -10.13
N ILE A 287 15.75 1.36 -10.75
CA ILE A 287 14.92 1.50 -11.95
C ILE A 287 13.75 0.52 -11.91
N ARG A 288 12.56 0.98 -12.24
CA ARG A 288 11.38 0.15 -12.28
C ARG A 288 11.35 -0.76 -13.50
N PRO A 289 10.75 -1.96 -13.42
CA PRO A 289 10.69 -2.93 -14.52
C PRO A 289 10.13 -2.35 -15.82
N GLU A 290 9.14 -1.48 -15.76
CA GLU A 290 8.49 -0.84 -16.92
C GLU A 290 9.33 0.24 -17.60
N ASN A 291 10.42 0.68 -16.96
CA ASN A 291 11.34 1.68 -17.50
C ASN A 291 12.62 1.03 -18.07
N ILE A 292 12.58 -0.29 -18.28
CA ILE A 292 13.62 -1.07 -18.98
C ILE A 292 13.01 -1.58 -20.28
N HIS A 293 13.62 -1.19 -21.39
CA HIS A 293 13.09 -1.41 -22.73
C HIS A 293 14.01 -2.32 -23.55
N ASP A 294 13.41 -3.25 -24.31
CA ASP A 294 14.11 -4.16 -25.23
C ASP A 294 13.78 -3.88 -26.71
N GLU A 295 12.97 -2.84 -26.98
CA GLU A 295 12.65 -2.44 -28.36
C GLU A 295 13.87 -1.78 -29.03
N ASP A 296 14.26 -2.25 -30.22
CA ASP A 296 15.43 -1.79 -30.96
C ASP A 296 15.46 -0.25 -31.10
N VAL A 297 14.34 0.36 -31.44
CA VAL A 297 14.22 1.82 -31.60
C VAL A 297 14.56 2.58 -30.30
N PHE A 298 14.12 2.08 -29.17
CA PHE A 298 14.43 2.69 -27.88
C PHE A 298 15.90 2.46 -27.50
N VAL A 299 16.41 1.24 -27.70
CA VAL A 299 17.79 0.86 -27.40
C VAL A 299 18.79 1.69 -28.24
N GLU A 300 18.51 1.92 -29.54
CA GLU A 300 19.33 2.77 -30.39
C GLU A 300 19.31 4.25 -29.96
N THR A 301 18.14 4.76 -29.58
CA THR A 301 17.98 6.16 -29.13
C THR A 301 18.63 6.41 -27.78
N ALA A 302 18.54 5.44 -26.87
CA ALA A 302 19.10 5.49 -25.52
C ALA A 302 20.43 4.71 -25.40
N ALA A 303 21.27 4.71 -26.45
CA ALA A 303 22.50 3.95 -26.51
C ALA A 303 23.49 4.24 -25.35
N ASN A 304 23.43 5.44 -24.75
CA ASN A 304 24.21 5.84 -23.58
C ASN A 304 23.70 5.26 -22.25
N ALA A 305 22.58 4.55 -22.26
CA ALA A 305 21.98 3.84 -21.13
C ALA A 305 21.62 2.38 -21.47
N ALA A 306 22.16 1.87 -22.59
CA ALA A 306 21.98 0.50 -23.02
C ALA A 306 23.02 -0.42 -22.38
N ILE A 307 22.55 -1.58 -21.91
CA ILE A 307 23.38 -2.62 -21.29
C ILE A 307 23.18 -3.96 -21.98
N GLU A 308 24.21 -4.82 -21.97
CA GLU A 308 24.11 -6.19 -22.47
C GLU A 308 23.66 -7.14 -21.35
N CYS A 309 22.66 -7.97 -21.67
CA CYS A 309 22.11 -8.93 -20.73
C CYS A 309 21.94 -10.29 -21.40
N ASN A 310 21.91 -11.35 -20.56
CA ASN A 310 21.43 -12.66 -20.98
C ASN A 310 20.00 -12.84 -20.45
N VAL A 311 19.10 -13.34 -21.27
CA VAL A 311 17.74 -13.69 -20.85
C VAL A 311 17.76 -15.05 -20.16
N GLU A 312 17.50 -15.06 -18.86
CA GLU A 312 17.43 -16.30 -18.06
C GLU A 312 16.03 -16.94 -18.17
N VAL A 313 14.97 -16.11 -18.01
CA VAL A 313 13.57 -16.56 -18.08
C VAL A 313 12.74 -15.52 -18.83
N THR A 314 11.73 -16.00 -19.58
CA THR A 314 10.70 -15.19 -20.22
C THR A 314 9.33 -15.65 -19.73
N GLU A 315 8.59 -14.79 -19.05
CA GLU A 315 7.23 -15.05 -18.58
C GLU A 315 6.22 -14.26 -19.42
N LEU A 316 5.41 -15.01 -20.17
CA LEU A 316 4.37 -14.44 -21.03
C LEU A 316 3.06 -14.29 -20.25
N MET A 317 2.71 -13.08 -19.85
CA MET A 317 1.51 -12.78 -19.05
C MET A 317 0.28 -12.43 -19.91
N GLY A 318 0.42 -12.47 -21.24
CA GLY A 318 -0.63 -12.14 -22.20
C GLY A 318 -0.72 -10.64 -22.54
N SER A 319 -0.91 -9.76 -21.58
CA SER A 319 -0.91 -8.31 -21.79
C SER A 319 0.48 -7.67 -21.69
N GLU A 320 1.44 -8.35 -21.08
CA GLU A 320 2.82 -7.92 -20.86
C GLU A 320 3.73 -9.14 -20.79
N THR A 321 5.03 -8.95 -20.91
CA THR A 321 6.05 -10.00 -20.76
C THR A 321 7.08 -9.56 -19.72
N TYR A 322 7.44 -10.46 -18.80
CA TYR A 322 8.56 -10.24 -17.88
C TYR A 322 9.78 -10.97 -18.41
N LEU A 323 10.89 -10.24 -18.55
CA LEU A 323 12.21 -10.77 -18.82
C LEU A 323 13.02 -10.76 -17.53
N TYR A 324 13.54 -11.91 -17.15
CA TYR A 324 14.53 -12.04 -16.08
C TYR A 324 15.91 -12.06 -16.72
N LEU A 325 16.70 -11.05 -16.44
CA LEU A 325 17.94 -10.76 -17.15
C LEU A 325 19.13 -10.83 -16.21
N SER A 326 20.20 -11.50 -16.58
CA SER A 326 21.49 -11.44 -15.90
C SER A 326 22.46 -10.49 -16.63
N THR A 327 23.27 -9.75 -15.87
CA THR A 327 24.28 -8.84 -16.43
C THR A 327 25.49 -8.74 -15.49
N SER A 328 26.63 -8.28 -16.02
CA SER A 328 27.83 -8.04 -15.24
C SER A 328 27.59 -6.97 -14.14
N GLY A 329 28.12 -7.21 -12.93
CA GLY A 329 28.03 -6.27 -11.81
C GLY A 329 26.71 -6.27 -11.05
N LYS A 330 25.86 -7.31 -11.26
CA LYS A 330 24.67 -7.57 -10.46
C LYS A 330 24.45 -9.06 -10.26
N ASP A 331 24.37 -9.49 -9.00
CA ASP A 331 24.21 -10.91 -8.65
C ASP A 331 22.77 -11.41 -8.85
N GLU A 332 21.80 -10.55 -8.61
CA GLU A 332 20.38 -10.85 -8.78
C GLU A 332 19.90 -10.53 -10.20
N ASN A 333 18.91 -11.26 -10.69
CA ASN A 333 18.30 -10.96 -11.97
C ASN A 333 17.63 -9.60 -11.99
N ILE A 334 17.77 -8.89 -13.10
CA ILE A 334 17.00 -7.70 -13.44
C ILE A 334 15.64 -8.17 -13.97
N ILE A 335 14.56 -7.57 -13.53
CA ILE A 335 13.23 -7.80 -14.08
C ILE A 335 12.87 -6.63 -14.99
N ALA A 336 12.67 -6.91 -16.27
CA ALA A 336 12.14 -5.94 -17.23
C ALA A 336 10.69 -6.30 -17.60
N ARG A 337 9.79 -5.31 -17.58
CA ARG A 337 8.42 -5.45 -18.05
C ARG A 337 8.31 -4.86 -19.45
N VAL A 338 8.26 -5.73 -20.43
CA VAL A 338 8.34 -5.36 -21.84
C VAL A 338 7.05 -5.67 -22.61
N ASN A 339 7.00 -5.24 -23.85
CA ASN A 339 5.88 -5.46 -24.75
C ASN A 339 5.58 -6.97 -24.87
N PRO A 340 4.30 -7.41 -24.84
CA PRO A 340 3.94 -8.83 -24.97
C PRO A 340 4.37 -9.48 -26.30
N ARG A 341 4.70 -8.66 -27.30
CA ARG A 341 5.18 -9.11 -28.61
C ARG A 341 6.71 -9.16 -28.73
N THR A 342 7.44 -8.98 -27.64
CA THR A 342 8.90 -9.11 -27.63
C THR A 342 9.34 -10.44 -28.23
N THR A 343 10.44 -10.42 -28.98
CA THR A 343 11.08 -11.63 -29.53
C THR A 343 12.15 -12.20 -28.61
N SER A 344 12.47 -11.53 -27.50
CA SER A 344 13.48 -11.95 -26.53
C SER A 344 13.08 -13.25 -25.84
N ARG A 345 13.96 -14.28 -25.88
CA ARG A 345 13.72 -15.61 -25.33
C ARG A 345 14.88 -16.06 -24.46
N ALA A 346 14.58 -16.95 -23.51
CA ALA A 346 15.58 -17.55 -22.63
C ALA A 346 16.77 -18.11 -23.40
N GLY A 347 17.99 -17.88 -22.89
CA GLY A 347 19.26 -18.26 -23.49
C GLY A 347 19.79 -17.29 -24.55
N GLN A 348 19.09 -16.22 -24.88
CA GLN A 348 19.54 -15.20 -25.83
C GLN A 348 20.30 -14.07 -25.11
N LYS A 349 21.29 -13.51 -25.80
CA LYS A 349 21.88 -12.22 -25.46
C LYS A 349 21.05 -11.11 -26.07
N VAL A 350 20.69 -10.13 -25.26
CA VAL A 350 19.87 -9.00 -25.65
C VAL A 350 20.51 -7.70 -25.16
N LYS A 351 20.23 -6.61 -25.84
CA LYS A 351 20.49 -5.26 -25.32
C LYS A 351 19.20 -4.70 -24.79
N VAL A 352 19.24 -4.16 -23.57
CA VAL A 352 18.12 -3.39 -22.99
C VAL A 352 18.61 -2.01 -22.64
N ALA A 353 17.73 -1.03 -22.71
CA ALA A 353 18.07 0.35 -22.35
C ALA A 353 17.19 0.86 -21.22
N PHE A 354 17.78 1.64 -20.33
CA PHE A 354 17.07 2.27 -19.22
C PHE A 354 16.51 3.62 -19.63
N ASP A 355 15.24 3.89 -19.25
CA ASP A 355 14.73 5.26 -19.29
C ASP A 355 15.35 6.07 -18.15
N VAL A 356 16.40 6.80 -18.48
CA VAL A 356 17.23 7.55 -17.52
C VAL A 356 16.46 8.65 -16.78
N ASN A 357 15.31 9.09 -17.31
CA ASN A 357 14.45 10.07 -16.64
C ASN A 357 13.74 9.48 -15.41
N HIS A 358 13.61 8.16 -15.35
CA HIS A 358 12.96 7.41 -14.27
C HIS A 358 13.94 6.70 -13.34
N LEU A 359 15.24 7.04 -13.40
CA LEU A 359 16.21 6.53 -12.44
C LEU A 359 15.98 7.14 -11.06
N HIS A 360 16.18 6.33 -10.03
CA HIS A 360 16.22 6.73 -8.62
C HIS A 360 17.62 6.53 -8.07
N PHE A 361 18.00 7.33 -7.08
CA PHE A 361 19.30 7.19 -6.42
C PHE A 361 19.11 7.30 -4.91
N PHE A 362 19.79 6.40 -4.18
CA PHE A 362 19.70 6.34 -2.73
C PHE A 362 21.11 6.27 -2.15
N ASP A 363 21.31 6.91 -1.02
CA ASP A 363 22.54 6.83 -0.27
C ASP A 363 22.80 5.39 0.21
N LYS A 364 24.04 4.93 0.13
CA LYS A 364 24.37 3.54 0.43
C LYS A 364 24.30 3.20 1.91
N GLU A 365 24.54 4.18 2.80
CA GLU A 365 24.59 3.97 4.25
C GLU A 365 23.23 4.23 4.90
N THR A 366 22.58 5.33 4.53
CA THR A 366 21.31 5.77 5.12
C THR A 366 20.08 5.23 4.39
N GLU A 367 20.26 4.72 3.17
CA GLU A 367 19.18 4.29 2.25
C GLU A 367 18.19 5.40 1.87
N VAL A 368 18.43 6.64 2.24
CA VAL A 368 17.57 7.79 1.92
C VAL A 368 17.75 8.20 0.46
N THR A 369 16.68 8.68 -0.17
CA THR A 369 16.75 9.19 -1.55
C THR A 369 17.70 10.39 -1.66
N LEU A 370 18.50 10.40 -2.73
CA LEU A 370 19.40 11.50 -3.07
C LEU A 370 18.74 12.56 -3.93
N LEU A 371 17.52 12.32 -4.39
CA LEU A 371 16.82 13.21 -5.31
C LEU A 371 15.82 14.10 -4.56
N THR A 372 15.83 15.38 -4.87
CA THR A 372 14.78 16.33 -4.51
C THR A 372 13.58 16.19 -5.48
N ARG A 373 12.40 16.56 -5.02
CA ARG A 373 11.16 16.53 -5.83
C ARG A 373 11.15 17.59 -6.94
#